data_9de4674cf020aa0d754cf316985cb7d2
#
_entry.id   9de4674cf020aa0d754cf316985cb7d2
#
_cell.length_a   1.000
_cell.length_b   1.000
_cell.length_c   1.000
_cell.angle_alpha   90.00
_cell.angle_beta   90.00
_cell.angle_gamma   90.00
#
_symmetry.space_group_name_H-M   'P 1'
#
loop_
_entity.id
_entity.type
_entity.pdbx_description
1 polymer ?
#
loop_
_entity_poly.entity_id
_entity_poly.type
_entity_poly.pdbx_seq_one_letter_code
_entity_poly.pdbx_strand_id
1 'polypeptide(L)'
;MAKEVLTVIKLQVPAGGANPSPPVGPALGQHGLNIMDFCNAFNEKTKEVEKGLKVPVEITVYEDRTFTFITKSPPAAVLLLKAAGLQKASGEPNRTKVARIPVSEVKKIAEMKMEDLNCNDVDAAIKIISGTARSMGIEIKEHGAAEKIEQETPAEAEAPAEAEAPAEAPAEAEAPAEAPAEAE
;
A
#
# COMPACT_ATOMS: atom_id res chain seq x y z
N MET A 1 -7.97 13.25 39.55
CA MET A 1 -6.93 14.12 38.98
C MET A 1 -6.79 13.78 37.54
N ALA A 2 -6.67 14.75 36.64
CA ALA A 2 -6.40 14.49 35.23
C ALA A 2 -4.98 13.92 35.12
N LYS A 3 -4.81 12.77 34.41
CA LYS A 3 -3.50 12.19 34.17
C LYS A 3 -2.79 13.03 33.10
N GLU A 4 -1.54 13.37 33.30
CA GLU A 4 -0.76 14.09 32.32
C GLU A 4 -0.40 13.17 31.17
N VAL A 5 -0.56 13.67 29.93
CA VAL A 5 -0.26 12.94 28.69
C VAL A 5 1.22 13.11 28.38
N LEU A 6 1.96 12.01 28.40
CA LEU A 6 3.39 12.02 28.05
C LEU A 6 3.58 12.10 26.54
N THR A 7 2.90 11.23 25.80
CA THR A 7 3.04 11.17 24.31
C THR A 7 1.86 10.44 23.67
N VAL A 8 1.70 10.63 22.35
CA VAL A 8 0.73 9.91 21.53
C VAL A 8 1.46 9.10 20.47
N ILE A 9 1.28 7.80 20.48
CA ILE A 9 1.88 6.86 19.54
C ILE A 9 0.85 6.49 18.49
N LYS A 10 1.21 6.58 17.20
CA LYS A 10 0.34 6.21 16.08
C LYS A 10 0.92 4.97 15.39
N LEU A 11 0.15 3.90 15.34
CA LEU A 11 0.55 2.62 14.77
C LEU A 11 -0.51 2.10 13.80
N GLN A 12 -0.08 1.20 12.90
CA GLN A 12 -0.98 0.39 12.08
C GLN A 12 -0.76 -1.07 12.44
N VAL A 13 -1.82 -1.72 12.92
CA VAL A 13 -1.77 -3.10 13.42
C VAL A 13 -2.82 -3.93 12.67
N PRO A 14 -2.52 -5.16 12.27
CA PRO A 14 -3.53 -6.03 11.65
C PRO A 14 -4.63 -6.39 12.66
N ALA A 15 -5.88 -6.26 12.23
CA ALA A 15 -7.05 -6.60 13.06
C ALA A 15 -7.01 -8.06 13.51
N GLY A 16 -7.25 -8.30 14.81
CA GLY A 16 -7.23 -9.63 15.41
C GLY A 16 -5.88 -10.34 15.40
N GLY A 17 -4.79 -9.63 15.03
CA GLY A 17 -3.44 -10.19 14.90
C GLY A 17 -2.35 -9.37 15.59
N ALA A 18 -2.69 -8.57 16.62
CA ALA A 18 -1.68 -7.84 17.36
C ALA A 18 -0.75 -8.78 18.12
N ASN A 19 0.54 -8.64 17.86
CA ASN A 19 1.62 -9.42 18.44
C ASN A 19 2.67 -8.50 19.07
N PRO A 20 3.45 -8.98 20.08
CA PRO A 20 4.57 -8.23 20.65
C PRO A 20 5.73 -7.95 19.69
N SER A 21 5.70 -8.54 18.50
CA SER A 21 6.69 -8.32 17.43
C SER A 21 6.61 -6.90 16.84
N PRO A 22 7.61 -6.45 16.06
CA PRO A 22 7.53 -5.19 15.33
C PRO A 22 6.26 -5.11 14.47
N PRO A 23 5.55 -3.95 14.43
CA PRO A 23 5.95 -2.65 14.97
C PRO A 23 5.51 -2.36 16.42
N VAL A 24 4.70 -3.21 17.05
CA VAL A 24 4.06 -2.95 18.36
C VAL A 24 5.09 -2.97 19.50
N GLY A 25 5.92 -4.02 19.56
CA GLY A 25 6.89 -4.22 20.63
C GLY A 25 7.83 -3.05 20.85
N PRO A 26 8.60 -2.63 19.85
CA PRO A 26 9.52 -1.49 19.98
C PRO A 26 8.83 -0.19 20.35
N ALA A 27 7.66 0.09 19.74
CA ALA A 27 6.96 1.35 19.96
C ALA A 27 6.39 1.48 21.36
N LEU A 28 5.83 0.41 21.95
CA LEU A 28 5.33 0.41 23.31
C LEU A 28 6.45 0.21 24.35
N GLY A 29 7.46 -0.58 24.00
CA GLY A 29 8.60 -0.87 24.87
C GLY A 29 9.43 0.36 25.21
N GLN A 30 9.60 1.29 24.28
CA GLN A 30 10.29 2.57 24.51
C GLN A 30 9.64 3.42 25.61
N HIS A 31 8.33 3.26 25.79
CA HIS A 31 7.56 3.99 26.80
C HIS A 31 7.24 3.16 28.05
N GLY A 32 7.81 1.94 28.15
CA GLY A 32 7.66 1.06 29.30
C GLY A 32 6.22 0.58 29.56
N LEU A 33 5.41 0.48 28.49
CA LEU A 33 4.03 0.01 28.57
C LEU A 33 3.94 -1.51 28.54
N ASN A 34 2.88 -2.07 29.13
CA ASN A 34 2.61 -3.50 29.03
C ASN A 34 2.08 -3.86 27.63
N ILE A 35 2.93 -4.52 26.85
CA ILE A 35 2.64 -4.89 25.45
C ILE A 35 1.54 -5.95 25.38
N MET A 36 1.52 -6.90 26.32
CA MET A 36 0.53 -7.99 26.32
C MET A 36 -0.88 -7.48 26.60
N ASP A 37 -1.04 -6.55 27.54
CA ASP A 37 -2.34 -5.95 27.84
C ASP A 37 -2.89 -5.18 26.64
N PHE A 38 -2.02 -4.45 25.93
CA PHE A 38 -2.39 -3.78 24.69
C PHE A 38 -2.84 -4.78 23.63
N CYS A 39 -2.05 -5.83 23.37
CA CYS A 39 -2.38 -6.83 22.35
C CYS A 39 -3.72 -7.51 22.64
N ASN A 40 -3.98 -7.90 23.88
CA ASN A 40 -5.24 -8.53 24.27
C ASN A 40 -6.42 -7.59 24.08
N ALA A 41 -6.32 -6.36 24.61
CA ALA A 41 -7.40 -5.36 24.52
C ALA A 41 -7.67 -4.93 23.05
N PHE A 42 -6.61 -4.80 22.23
CA PHE A 42 -6.76 -4.49 20.81
C PHE A 42 -7.41 -5.64 20.03
N ASN A 43 -6.96 -6.88 20.27
CA ASN A 43 -7.53 -8.06 19.60
C ASN A 43 -9.01 -8.24 19.98
N GLU A 44 -9.40 -7.92 21.22
CA GLU A 44 -10.80 -7.93 21.64
C GLU A 44 -11.64 -6.90 20.90
N LYS A 45 -11.17 -5.65 20.83
CA LYS A 45 -11.87 -4.58 20.11
C LYS A 45 -11.98 -4.79 18.59
N THR A 46 -11.03 -5.51 18.02
CA THR A 46 -10.98 -5.73 16.56
C THR A 46 -11.51 -7.09 16.12
N LYS A 47 -12.17 -7.86 17.01
CA LYS A 47 -12.78 -9.16 16.66
C LYS A 47 -13.84 -9.06 15.56
N GLU A 48 -14.58 -7.96 15.53
CA GLU A 48 -15.64 -7.69 14.55
C GLU A 48 -15.10 -7.20 13.21
N VAL A 49 -13.86 -6.69 13.21
CA VAL A 49 -13.19 -6.23 11.99
C VAL A 49 -12.60 -7.42 11.25
N GLU A 50 -12.62 -7.38 9.94
CA GLU A 50 -12.03 -8.44 9.11
C GLU A 50 -10.56 -8.70 9.47
N LYS A 51 -10.24 -9.96 9.72
CA LYS A 51 -8.88 -10.40 10.09
C LYS A 51 -7.86 -10.04 9.01
N GLY A 52 -6.75 -9.46 9.43
CA GLY A 52 -5.66 -9.08 8.54
C GLY A 52 -5.78 -7.67 7.93
N LEU A 53 -6.92 -7.00 8.09
CA LEU A 53 -7.06 -5.61 7.68
C LEU A 53 -6.22 -4.72 8.61
N LYS A 54 -5.40 -3.82 8.04
CA LYS A 54 -4.60 -2.90 8.84
C LYS A 54 -5.50 -1.83 9.44
N VAL A 55 -5.53 -1.74 10.77
CA VAL A 55 -6.30 -0.76 11.53
C VAL A 55 -5.34 0.25 12.14
N PRO A 56 -5.53 1.56 11.90
CA PRO A 56 -4.77 2.60 12.56
C PRO A 56 -5.22 2.72 14.02
N VAL A 57 -4.24 2.86 14.90
CA VAL A 57 -4.46 3.01 16.35
C VAL A 57 -3.70 4.23 16.84
N GLU A 58 -4.36 5.08 17.59
CA GLU A 58 -3.74 6.16 18.37
C GLU A 58 -3.72 5.75 19.84
N ILE A 59 -2.51 5.63 20.39
CA ILE A 59 -2.27 5.22 21.78
C ILE A 59 -1.78 6.43 22.54
N THR A 60 -2.56 6.88 23.50
CA THR A 60 -2.19 7.96 24.42
C THR A 60 -1.51 7.35 25.63
N VAL A 61 -0.27 7.73 25.86
CA VAL A 61 0.56 7.27 26.99
C VAL A 61 0.54 8.32 28.07
N TYR A 62 0.31 7.89 29.31
CA TYR A 62 0.34 8.74 30.50
C TYR A 62 1.64 8.54 31.30
N GLU A 63 1.99 9.50 32.14
CA GLU A 63 3.17 9.43 33.02
C GLU A 63 3.16 8.22 33.95
N ASP A 64 1.99 7.77 34.36
CA ASP A 64 1.77 6.57 35.20
C ASP A 64 2.06 5.26 34.48
N ARG A 65 2.60 5.29 33.25
CA ARG A 65 2.77 4.12 32.37
C ARG A 65 1.45 3.38 32.07
N THR A 66 0.33 4.07 32.23
CA THR A 66 -0.96 3.61 31.75
C THR A 66 -1.19 4.14 30.32
N PHE A 67 -2.05 3.48 29.57
CA PHE A 67 -2.38 3.90 28.22
C PHE A 67 -3.88 3.86 27.96
N THR A 68 -4.34 4.70 27.06
CA THR A 68 -5.64 4.58 26.42
C THR A 68 -5.43 4.52 24.91
N PHE A 69 -6.27 3.78 24.19
CA PHE A 69 -6.16 3.71 22.76
C PHE A 69 -7.51 3.86 22.06
N ILE A 70 -7.44 4.49 20.90
CA ILE A 70 -8.58 4.71 20.00
C ILE A 70 -8.23 4.01 18.68
N THR A 71 -9.13 3.15 18.22
CA THR A 71 -9.04 2.51 16.90
C THR A 71 -9.78 3.37 15.89
N LYS A 72 -9.13 3.66 14.77
CA LYS A 72 -9.74 4.38 13.64
C LYS A 72 -10.17 3.44 12.53
N SER A 73 -11.00 3.92 11.63
CA SER A 73 -11.39 3.14 10.45
C SER A 73 -10.18 2.78 9.58
N PRO A 74 -10.20 1.65 8.86
CA PRO A 74 -9.06 1.21 8.03
C PRO A 74 -8.62 2.29 7.04
N PRO A 75 -7.32 2.37 6.67
CA PRO A 75 -6.83 3.35 5.71
C PRO A 75 -7.56 3.26 4.37
N ALA A 76 -7.89 4.41 3.77
CA ALA A 76 -8.57 4.47 2.48
C ALA A 76 -7.84 3.67 1.39
N ALA A 77 -6.50 3.68 1.41
CA ALA A 77 -5.69 2.90 0.49
C ALA A 77 -5.96 1.39 0.56
N VAL A 78 -6.10 0.84 1.77
CA VAL A 78 -6.37 -0.59 1.98
C VAL A 78 -7.78 -0.95 1.51
N LEU A 79 -8.76 -0.10 1.80
CA LEU A 79 -10.15 -0.28 1.35
C LEU A 79 -10.26 -0.22 -0.18
N LEU A 80 -9.55 0.72 -0.82
CA LEU A 80 -9.50 0.83 -2.27
C LEU A 80 -8.83 -0.38 -2.92
N LEU A 81 -7.73 -0.90 -2.37
CA LEU A 81 -7.09 -2.13 -2.86
C LEU A 81 -8.04 -3.32 -2.75
N LYS A 82 -8.77 -3.43 -1.64
CA LYS A 82 -9.76 -4.48 -1.43
C LYS A 82 -10.90 -4.38 -2.45
N ALA A 83 -11.45 -3.18 -2.66
CA ALA A 83 -12.50 -2.94 -3.64
C ALA A 83 -12.04 -3.23 -5.09
N ALA A 84 -10.77 -2.93 -5.41
CA ALA A 84 -10.16 -3.27 -6.70
C ALA A 84 -9.74 -4.75 -6.82
N GLY A 85 -9.76 -5.51 -5.72
CA GLY A 85 -9.25 -6.88 -5.67
C GLY A 85 -7.76 -6.99 -5.94
N LEU A 86 -6.97 -5.95 -5.64
CA LEU A 86 -5.54 -5.87 -5.85
C LEU A 86 -4.78 -6.10 -4.55
N GLN A 87 -3.59 -6.70 -4.65
CA GLN A 87 -2.68 -6.82 -3.50
C GLN A 87 -1.76 -5.60 -3.36
N LYS A 88 -1.45 -4.93 -4.47
CA LYS A 88 -0.51 -3.81 -4.53
C LYS A 88 -0.98 -2.75 -5.52
N ALA A 89 -0.77 -1.49 -5.17
CA ALA A 89 -1.01 -0.33 -6.04
C ALA A 89 0.10 -0.18 -7.10
N SER A 90 -0.12 0.71 -8.06
CA SER A 90 0.87 1.05 -9.09
C SER A 90 2.13 1.67 -8.48
N GLY A 91 3.30 1.30 -8.99
CA GLY A 91 4.57 1.97 -8.70
C GLY A 91 4.70 3.33 -9.40
N GLU A 92 4.06 3.47 -10.58
CA GLU A 92 4.05 4.70 -11.38
C GLU A 92 2.60 5.13 -11.68
N PRO A 93 1.87 5.69 -10.70
CA PRO A 93 0.43 5.93 -10.80
C PRO A 93 0.02 6.92 -11.89
N ASN A 94 0.93 7.79 -12.33
CA ASN A 94 0.66 8.74 -13.40
C ASN A 94 0.69 8.10 -14.79
N ARG A 95 1.52 7.08 -14.99
CA ARG A 95 1.71 6.40 -16.27
C ARG A 95 0.88 5.12 -16.35
N THR A 96 0.97 4.30 -15.30
CA THR A 96 0.37 2.97 -15.29
C THR A 96 -0.85 2.94 -14.36
N LYS A 97 -2.02 2.72 -14.93
CA LYS A 97 -3.25 2.46 -14.18
C LYS A 97 -3.41 0.96 -14.00
N VAL A 98 -3.71 0.52 -12.78
CA VAL A 98 -3.79 -0.92 -12.43
C VAL A 98 -5.21 -1.42 -12.27
N ALA A 99 -6.17 -0.54 -11.99
CA ALA A 99 -7.56 -0.92 -11.85
C ALA A 99 -8.51 0.24 -12.10
N ARG A 100 -9.79 -0.11 -12.28
CA ARG A 100 -10.91 0.81 -12.37
C ARG A 100 -11.97 0.40 -11.36
N ILE A 101 -12.45 1.38 -10.58
CA ILE A 101 -13.46 1.17 -9.54
C ILE A 101 -14.67 2.06 -9.86
N PRO A 102 -15.91 1.57 -9.70
CA PRO A 102 -17.10 2.39 -9.85
C PRO A 102 -17.23 3.39 -8.70
N VAL A 103 -17.85 4.54 -8.97
CA VAL A 103 -18.14 5.57 -7.96
C VAL A 103 -18.97 5.01 -6.79
N SER A 104 -19.82 4.01 -7.04
CA SER A 104 -20.61 3.35 -6.00
C SER A 104 -19.78 2.72 -4.89
N GLU A 105 -18.66 2.09 -5.23
CA GLU A 105 -17.72 1.52 -4.25
C GLU A 105 -16.98 2.63 -3.48
N VAL A 106 -16.54 3.68 -4.20
CA VAL A 106 -15.91 4.84 -3.58
C VAL A 106 -16.86 5.52 -2.59
N LYS A 107 -18.15 5.59 -2.92
CA LYS A 107 -19.18 6.15 -2.04
C LYS A 107 -19.35 5.34 -0.76
N LYS A 108 -19.40 4.00 -0.84
CA LYS A 108 -19.44 3.12 0.33
C LYS A 108 -18.23 3.33 1.25
N ILE A 109 -17.03 3.45 0.66
CA ILE A 109 -15.81 3.72 1.42
C ILE A 109 -15.86 5.10 2.08
N ALA A 110 -16.42 6.11 1.37
CA ALA A 110 -16.60 7.45 1.89
C ALA A 110 -17.53 7.46 3.12
N GLU A 111 -18.66 6.78 3.04
CA GLU A 111 -19.63 6.66 4.13
C GLU A 111 -19.00 5.99 5.37
N MET A 112 -18.24 4.91 5.19
CA MET A 112 -17.53 4.24 6.30
C MET A 112 -16.45 5.12 6.95
N LYS A 113 -15.91 6.10 6.23
CA LYS A 113 -14.83 6.98 6.73
C LYS A 113 -15.25 8.36 7.14
N MET A 114 -16.54 8.69 7.08
CA MET A 114 -17.04 10.03 7.41
C MET A 114 -16.59 10.52 8.79
N GLU A 115 -16.52 9.62 9.77
CA GLU A 115 -16.11 9.95 11.14
C GLU A 115 -14.63 10.37 11.24
N ASP A 116 -13.78 9.82 10.36
CA ASP A 116 -12.34 10.08 10.37
C ASP A 116 -11.91 11.20 9.42
N LEU A 117 -12.77 11.56 8.46
CA LEU A 117 -12.46 12.56 7.43
C LEU A 117 -12.88 13.97 7.89
N ASN A 118 -12.08 14.95 7.50
CA ASN A 118 -12.41 16.36 7.70
C ASN A 118 -13.36 16.86 6.59
N CYS A 119 -14.57 16.33 6.55
CA CYS A 119 -15.60 16.73 5.60
C CYS A 119 -16.99 16.59 6.24
N ASN A 120 -17.91 17.46 5.82
CA ASN A 120 -19.28 17.43 6.29
C ASN A 120 -20.22 16.72 5.29
N ASP A 121 -19.80 16.66 4.02
CA ASP A 121 -20.59 16.10 2.92
C ASP A 121 -19.97 14.84 2.34
N VAL A 122 -20.80 13.90 1.93
CA VAL A 122 -20.36 12.66 1.25
C VAL A 122 -19.65 12.97 -0.07
N ASP A 123 -20.05 14.00 -0.80
CA ASP A 123 -19.42 14.41 -2.05
C ASP A 123 -18.00 14.94 -1.82
N ALA A 124 -17.77 15.64 -0.70
CA ALA A 124 -16.43 16.07 -0.30
C ALA A 124 -15.56 14.85 0.08
N ALA A 125 -16.12 13.88 0.81
CA ALA A 125 -15.45 12.64 1.14
C ALA A 125 -15.06 11.84 -0.12
N ILE A 126 -15.95 11.73 -1.11
CA ILE A 126 -15.68 11.08 -2.39
C ILE A 126 -14.50 11.75 -3.10
N LYS A 127 -14.42 13.09 -3.11
CA LYS A 127 -13.30 13.84 -3.71
C LYS A 127 -11.98 13.52 -3.01
N ILE A 128 -11.96 13.43 -1.67
CA ILE A 128 -10.76 13.09 -0.90
C ILE A 128 -10.29 11.67 -1.24
N ILE A 129 -11.22 10.70 -1.27
CA ILE A 129 -10.90 9.30 -1.57
C ILE A 129 -10.50 9.14 -3.04
N SER A 130 -11.13 9.88 -3.97
CA SER A 130 -10.75 9.86 -5.38
C SER A 130 -9.34 10.37 -5.61
N GLY A 131 -8.91 11.39 -4.85
CA GLY A 131 -7.51 11.83 -4.84
C GLY A 131 -6.55 10.72 -4.39
N THR A 132 -6.94 9.96 -3.36
CA THR A 132 -6.16 8.79 -2.89
C THR A 132 -6.11 7.69 -3.96
N ALA A 133 -7.24 7.36 -4.59
CA ALA A 133 -7.31 6.38 -5.68
C ALA A 133 -6.40 6.78 -6.85
N ARG A 134 -6.44 8.06 -7.25
CA ARG A 134 -5.58 8.59 -8.30
C ARG A 134 -4.10 8.43 -7.98
N SER A 135 -3.69 8.70 -6.73
CA SER A 135 -2.31 8.51 -6.27
C SER A 135 -1.85 7.05 -6.23
N MET A 136 -2.78 6.10 -6.26
CA MET A 136 -2.53 4.66 -6.30
C MET A 136 -2.58 4.07 -7.72
N GLY A 137 -2.89 4.88 -8.73
CA GLY A 137 -3.08 4.42 -10.10
C GLY A 137 -4.41 3.69 -10.33
N ILE A 138 -5.43 4.03 -9.54
CA ILE A 138 -6.79 3.50 -9.67
C ILE A 138 -7.67 4.58 -10.31
N GLU A 139 -8.34 4.23 -11.41
CA GLU A 139 -9.32 5.10 -12.07
C GLU A 139 -10.71 4.88 -11.51
N ILE A 140 -11.48 5.95 -11.41
CA ILE A 140 -12.87 5.89 -10.96
C ILE A 140 -13.77 6.08 -12.19
N LYS A 141 -14.65 5.10 -12.43
CA LYS A 141 -15.68 5.17 -13.47
C LYS A 141 -17.03 5.49 -12.85
N GLU A 142 -17.79 6.34 -13.49
CA GLU A 142 -19.15 6.70 -13.03
C GLU A 142 -20.13 5.53 -13.08
N HIS A 143 -19.91 4.56 -13.99
CA HIS A 143 -20.74 3.35 -14.11
C HIS A 143 -19.87 2.12 -14.43
N GLY A 144 -20.15 0.98 -13.79
CA GLY A 144 -19.54 -0.31 -14.08
C GLY A 144 -19.11 -1.10 -12.84
N ALA A 145 -18.72 -2.36 -13.02
CA ALA A 145 -18.07 -3.18 -12.01
C ALA A 145 -16.57 -2.81 -11.90
N ALA A 146 -15.95 -3.17 -10.78
CA ALA A 146 -14.50 -3.04 -10.62
C ALA A 146 -13.77 -3.94 -11.62
N GLU A 147 -12.91 -3.36 -12.43
CA GLU A 147 -12.11 -4.07 -13.43
C GLU A 147 -10.63 -3.95 -13.07
N LYS A 148 -9.92 -5.07 -13.11
CA LYS A 148 -8.46 -5.08 -13.12
C LYS A 148 -8.00 -4.72 -14.52
N ILE A 149 -7.13 -3.74 -14.62
CA ILE A 149 -6.42 -3.47 -15.87
C ILE A 149 -5.25 -4.44 -15.89
N GLU A 150 -5.33 -5.49 -16.71
CA GLU A 150 -4.15 -6.27 -17.06
C GLU A 150 -3.18 -5.29 -17.70
N GLN A 151 -1.95 -5.27 -17.21
CA GLN A 151 -0.91 -4.43 -17.77
C GLN A 151 -0.67 -4.88 -19.20
N GLU A 152 -1.28 -4.19 -20.16
CA GLU A 152 -0.76 -4.20 -21.54
C GLU A 152 0.64 -3.58 -21.44
N THR A 153 1.64 -4.44 -21.47
CA THR A 153 2.98 -4.01 -21.86
C THR A 153 2.82 -3.25 -23.15
N PRO A 154 3.33 -2.02 -23.26
CA PRO A 154 3.37 -1.37 -24.55
C PRO A 154 4.23 -2.24 -25.46
N ALA A 155 3.56 -3.02 -26.34
CA ALA A 155 4.21 -3.69 -27.43
C ALA A 155 4.92 -2.62 -28.24
N GLU A 156 6.22 -2.84 -28.39
CA GLU A 156 7.05 -2.50 -29.50
C GLU A 156 6.40 -1.54 -30.52
N ALA A 157 6.79 -0.27 -30.43
CA ALA A 157 6.61 0.62 -31.56
C ALA A 157 7.44 0.03 -32.72
N GLU A 158 6.72 -0.48 -33.71
CA GLU A 158 7.23 -0.84 -35.04
C GLU A 158 8.19 0.24 -35.55
N ALA A 159 9.43 -0.15 -35.73
CA ALA A 159 10.33 0.59 -36.58
C ALA A 159 9.91 0.32 -38.02
N PRO A 160 9.77 1.34 -38.88
CA PRO A 160 9.55 1.10 -40.29
C PRO A 160 10.84 0.55 -40.92
N ALA A 161 10.69 -0.58 -41.60
CA ALA A 161 11.63 -1.13 -42.54
C ALA A 161 11.73 -0.24 -43.80
N GLU A 162 12.93 -0.01 -44.27
CA GLU A 162 13.41 0.18 -45.64
C GLU A 162 14.79 0.86 -45.55
N ALA A 163 15.87 0.43 -46.16
CA ALA A 163 16.07 -0.17 -47.42
C ALA A 163 17.50 -0.75 -47.55
N GLU A 164 17.60 -1.82 -48.30
CA GLU A 164 18.66 -2.16 -49.25
C GLU A 164 20.09 -2.41 -48.77
N ALA A 165 20.45 -3.66 -48.93
CA ALA A 165 21.81 -4.14 -49.18
C ALA A 165 22.31 -3.66 -50.57
N PRO A 166 23.62 -3.64 -50.92
CA PRO A 166 24.25 -4.91 -51.28
C PRO A 166 25.74 -5.09 -50.89
N ALA A 167 26.08 -6.36 -50.81
CA ALA A 167 27.27 -7.09 -51.22
C ALA A 167 28.66 -6.41 -51.20
N GLU A 168 29.59 -7.01 -50.49
CA GLU A 168 30.77 -7.72 -51.04
C GLU A 168 31.66 -8.26 -49.91
N ALA A 169 31.82 -9.55 -49.91
CA ALA A 169 32.99 -10.21 -49.34
C ALA A 169 34.13 -10.12 -50.38
N PRO A 170 35.41 -10.42 -50.18
CA PRO A 170 35.85 -11.61 -49.44
C PRO A 170 37.23 -11.51 -48.75
N ALA A 171 37.55 -12.63 -48.07
CA ALA A 171 38.86 -13.29 -47.91
C ALA A 171 39.90 -12.61 -46.98
N GLU A 172 40.45 -13.34 -46.18
CA GLU A 172 41.38 -14.42 -46.02
C GLU A 172 42.27 -14.26 -44.79
N ALA A 173 42.37 -15.32 -44.06
CA ALA A 173 43.57 -15.93 -43.48
C ALA A 173 44.23 -15.20 -42.29
N GLU A 174 44.48 -15.82 -41.20
CA GLU A 174 45.33 -16.88 -40.77
C GLU A 174 45.36 -16.90 -39.24
N ALA A 175 45.13 -18.00 -38.64
CA ALA A 175 45.68 -18.36 -37.35
C ALA A 175 47.19 -18.69 -37.57
N PRO A 176 48.07 -18.79 -36.59
CA PRO A 176 47.90 -19.72 -35.48
C PRO A 176 48.56 -19.36 -34.11
N ALA A 177 48.17 -20.15 -33.12
CA ALA A 177 48.93 -20.77 -32.07
C ALA A 177 49.91 -19.95 -31.22
N GLU A 178 49.78 -20.04 -29.91
CA GLU A 178 50.56 -20.89 -29.00
C GLU A 178 50.30 -20.48 -27.54
N ALA A 179 49.88 -21.42 -26.79
CA ALA A 179 50.20 -21.48 -25.34
C ALA A 179 51.67 -21.91 -25.22
N PRO A 180 52.37 -21.80 -24.08
CA PRO A 180 51.96 -22.38 -22.80
C PRO A 180 52.50 -21.73 -21.51
N ALA A 181 51.92 -22.20 -20.42
CA ALA A 181 52.58 -22.72 -19.19
C ALA A 181 53.31 -21.80 -18.19
N GLU A 182 52.86 -22.01 -16.98
CA GLU A 182 53.55 -22.35 -15.70
C GLU A 182 54.09 -21.25 -14.81
N ALA A 183 53.64 -21.44 -13.64
CA ALA A 183 54.30 -21.56 -12.32
C ALA A 183 54.73 -20.24 -11.59
N GLU A 184 54.24 -19.96 -10.48
CA GLU A 184 54.53 -20.32 -9.08
C GLU A 184 53.48 -19.78 -8.15
#